data_7ec9d870c845b578fd7c4bb8fc8e07d4
#
_entry.id   7ec9d870c845b578fd7c4bb8fc8e07d4
#
_cell.length_a   1.000
_cell.length_b   1.000
_cell.length_c   1.000
_cell.angle_alpha   90.00
_cell.angle_beta   90.00
_cell.angle_gamma   90.00
#
_symmetry.space_group_name_H-M   'P 1'
#
loop_
_entity.id
_entity.type
_entity.pdbx_description
1 polymer ?
#
loop_
_entity_poly.entity_id
_entity_poly.type
_entity_poly.pdbx_seq_one_letter_code
_entity_poly.pdbx_strand_id
1 'polypeptide(L)'
;VAFGLTNRGRKFIINFFGGIEKIKKEAIEEKIRRGAKKDTKSVNYFDISRVLKAHIKEAVEDALKMVNLSSFEKRSIDKMSGGQMQRVAIARAIILKPKILLLDEPLSALDLKLRQNMQYELKEMQRNLGITFIFVTHDQEEAMVMSDRIIVMKDGIIQQMGTPKDIYNEPVNRYVANFIGESNIMNGVYVAKNVVHFLGQDFPVLGYEFDIDEHVDVVIRPEDWDVVPSEKAKVVGFVTSSI
;
A
#
# COMPACT_ATOMS: atom_id res chain seq x y z
N VAL A 1 20.34 2.91 -2.56
CA VAL A 1 19.46 3.87 -3.28
C VAL A 1 20.03 4.21 -4.64
N ALA A 2 21.27 4.66 -4.75
CA ALA A 2 21.91 4.98 -6.05
C ALA A 2 21.84 3.82 -7.07
N PHE A 3 21.84 2.58 -6.61
CA PHE A 3 21.74 1.39 -7.47
C PHE A 3 20.50 1.41 -8.38
N GLY A 4 19.38 1.97 -7.92
CA GLY A 4 18.18 2.13 -8.72
C GLY A 4 18.43 2.91 -10.02
N LEU A 5 19.33 3.92 -9.99
CA LEU A 5 19.75 4.68 -11.16
C LEU A 5 20.93 4.03 -11.88
N THR A 6 21.99 3.71 -11.16
CA THR A 6 23.28 3.31 -11.75
C THR A 6 23.24 1.96 -12.46
N ASN A 7 22.39 1.05 -12.02
CA ASN A 7 22.21 -0.27 -12.66
C ASN A 7 21.58 -0.19 -14.06
N ARG A 8 20.97 0.93 -14.43
CA ARG A 8 20.35 1.14 -15.77
C ARG A 8 21.34 1.57 -16.84
N GLY A 9 22.60 1.76 -16.48
CA GLY A 9 23.65 2.18 -17.39
C GLY A 9 23.68 3.69 -17.70
N ARG A 10 24.83 4.15 -18.20
CA ARG A 10 25.13 5.58 -18.37
C ARG A 10 24.17 6.31 -19.31
N LYS A 11 23.78 5.68 -20.42
CA LYS A 11 22.84 6.27 -21.39
C LYS A 11 21.48 6.57 -20.74
N PHE A 12 20.98 5.64 -19.93
CA PHE A 12 19.75 5.85 -19.17
C PHE A 12 19.88 7.02 -18.20
N ILE A 13 20.98 7.08 -17.43
CA ILE A 13 21.22 8.14 -16.44
C ILE A 13 21.25 9.52 -17.13
N ILE A 14 21.96 9.64 -18.24
CA ILE A 14 22.01 10.87 -19.02
C ILE A 14 20.61 11.31 -19.46
N ASN A 15 19.82 10.41 -20.00
CA ASN A 15 18.45 10.71 -20.46
C ASN A 15 17.54 11.06 -19.28
N PHE A 16 17.69 10.37 -18.14
CA PHE A 16 16.92 10.62 -16.92
C PHE A 16 17.12 12.05 -16.39
N PHE A 17 18.34 12.58 -16.48
CA PHE A 17 18.66 13.95 -16.07
C PHE A 17 18.51 15.00 -17.19
N GLY A 18 17.82 14.67 -18.27
CA GLY A 18 17.43 15.63 -19.30
C GLY A 18 18.27 15.60 -20.60
N GLY A 19 19.03 14.52 -20.79
CA GLY A 19 19.73 14.26 -22.03
C GLY A 19 21.17 14.83 -22.10
N ILE A 20 21.91 14.38 -23.12
CA ILE A 20 23.34 14.65 -23.21
C ILE A 20 23.67 16.14 -23.42
N GLU A 21 22.82 16.88 -24.13
CA GLU A 21 23.06 18.30 -24.40
C GLU A 21 22.94 19.15 -23.13
N LYS A 22 21.95 18.86 -22.28
CA LYS A 22 21.80 19.50 -20.97
C LYS A 22 23.03 19.22 -20.09
N ILE A 23 23.42 17.96 -19.97
CA ILE A 23 24.57 17.55 -19.15
C ILE A 23 25.88 18.16 -19.66
N LYS A 24 26.07 18.25 -20.96
CA LYS A 24 27.25 18.96 -21.55
C LYS A 24 27.25 20.44 -21.18
N LYS A 25 26.10 21.12 -21.28
CA LYS A 25 25.97 22.54 -20.93
C LYS A 25 26.34 22.77 -19.47
N GLU A 26 25.78 21.99 -18.54
CA GLU A 26 26.10 22.07 -17.13
C GLU A 26 27.58 21.77 -16.84
N ALA A 27 28.17 20.81 -17.56
CA ALA A 27 29.59 20.48 -17.42
C ALA A 27 30.49 21.63 -17.91
N ILE A 28 30.10 22.37 -18.94
CA ILE A 28 30.81 23.60 -19.41
C ILE A 28 30.70 24.66 -18.31
N GLU A 29 29.53 24.93 -17.80
CA GLU A 29 29.28 25.92 -16.74
C GLU A 29 30.10 25.62 -15.48
N GLU A 30 30.12 24.34 -15.04
CA GLU A 30 30.93 23.91 -13.92
C GLU A 30 32.44 24.08 -14.18
N LYS A 31 32.90 23.77 -15.38
CA LYS A 31 34.29 23.93 -15.77
C LYS A 31 34.72 25.39 -15.75
N ILE A 32 33.87 26.31 -16.22
CA ILE A 32 34.09 27.76 -16.15
C ILE A 32 34.14 28.24 -14.69
N ARG A 33 33.23 27.79 -13.84
CA ARG A 33 33.25 28.10 -12.40
C ARG A 33 34.57 27.68 -11.71
N ARG A 34 35.22 26.65 -12.23
CA ARG A 34 36.51 26.13 -11.72
C ARG A 34 37.73 26.84 -12.31
N GLY A 35 37.54 27.91 -13.05
CA GLY A 35 38.61 28.76 -13.55
C GLY A 35 38.99 28.52 -15.02
N ALA A 36 38.20 27.76 -15.79
CA ALA A 36 38.39 27.69 -17.23
C ALA A 36 37.97 29.01 -17.89
N LYS A 37 38.49 29.26 -19.12
CA LYS A 37 38.12 30.46 -19.90
C LYS A 37 36.63 30.49 -20.20
N LYS A 38 36.02 31.67 -20.25
CA LYS A 38 34.56 31.85 -20.50
C LYS A 38 34.11 31.34 -21.87
N ASP A 39 35.03 31.20 -22.81
CA ASP A 39 34.80 30.68 -24.18
C ASP A 39 34.95 29.16 -24.29
N THR A 40 35.14 28.46 -23.19
CA THR A 40 35.25 27.00 -23.16
C THR A 40 33.99 26.35 -23.69
N LYS A 41 34.12 25.64 -24.84
CA LYS A 41 33.00 24.93 -25.50
C LYS A 41 33.12 23.41 -25.45
N SER A 42 34.25 22.87 -25.01
CA SER A 42 34.52 21.44 -25.02
C SER A 42 34.51 20.86 -23.60
N VAL A 43 33.90 19.70 -23.46
CA VAL A 43 33.89 18.88 -22.23
C VAL A 43 34.37 17.48 -22.54
N ASN A 44 35.09 16.90 -21.61
CA ASN A 44 35.56 15.53 -21.73
C ASN A 44 34.71 14.57 -20.90
N TYR A 45 35.07 13.30 -20.96
CA TYR A 45 34.35 12.24 -20.19
C TYR A 45 34.32 12.52 -18.68
N PHE A 46 35.41 13.04 -18.11
CA PHE A 46 35.50 13.29 -16.66
C PHE A 46 34.60 14.47 -16.24
N ASP A 47 34.46 15.49 -17.05
CA ASP A 47 33.59 16.64 -16.80
C ASP A 47 32.13 16.17 -16.76
N ILE A 48 31.69 15.40 -17.76
CA ILE A 48 30.34 14.79 -17.79
C ILE A 48 30.12 13.86 -16.60
N SER A 49 31.09 13.02 -16.25
CA SER A 49 30.98 12.08 -15.14
C SER A 49 30.84 12.79 -13.79
N ARG A 50 31.46 13.95 -13.64
CA ARG A 50 31.35 14.76 -12.42
C ARG A 50 29.95 15.34 -12.26
N VAL A 51 29.39 15.91 -13.31
CA VAL A 51 28.01 16.44 -13.31
C VAL A 51 27.01 15.31 -13.01
N LEU A 52 27.14 14.16 -13.67
CA LEU A 52 26.28 13.02 -13.40
C LEU A 52 26.39 12.51 -11.95
N LYS A 53 27.59 12.49 -11.38
CA LYS A 53 27.76 12.12 -9.96
C LYS A 53 27.08 13.11 -9.02
N ALA A 54 27.12 14.41 -9.32
CA ALA A 54 26.42 15.43 -8.54
C ALA A 54 24.90 15.23 -8.61
N HIS A 55 24.33 15.05 -9.79
CA HIS A 55 22.92 14.76 -9.97
C HIS A 55 22.46 13.46 -9.28
N ILE A 56 23.25 12.39 -9.38
CA ILE A 56 22.95 11.14 -8.68
C ILE A 56 22.94 11.36 -7.16
N LYS A 57 23.92 12.12 -6.65
CA LYS A 57 24.00 12.42 -5.21
C LYS A 57 22.75 13.19 -4.75
N GLU A 58 22.38 14.25 -5.46
CA GLU A 58 21.19 15.04 -5.18
C GLU A 58 19.91 14.18 -5.21
N ALA A 59 19.73 13.36 -6.25
CA ALA A 59 18.59 12.47 -6.37
C ALA A 59 18.53 11.43 -5.23
N VAL A 60 19.69 10.96 -4.75
CA VAL A 60 19.75 10.05 -3.58
C VAL A 60 19.36 10.77 -2.31
N GLU A 61 19.88 11.98 -2.09
CA GLU A 61 19.55 12.80 -0.93
C GLU A 61 18.04 13.11 -0.89
N ASP A 62 17.46 13.50 -2.03
CA ASP A 62 16.03 13.73 -2.17
C ASP A 62 15.19 12.47 -1.87
N ALA A 63 15.57 11.32 -2.46
CA ALA A 63 14.87 10.07 -2.23
C ALA A 63 14.94 9.62 -0.76
N LEU A 64 16.09 9.80 -0.10
CA LEU A 64 16.25 9.50 1.34
C LEU A 64 15.42 10.45 2.21
N LYS A 65 15.36 11.73 1.84
CA LYS A 65 14.51 12.71 2.54
C LYS A 65 13.03 12.35 2.45
N MET A 66 12.55 11.90 1.29
CA MET A 66 11.15 11.47 1.09
C MET A 66 10.75 10.29 1.99
N VAL A 67 11.69 9.45 2.39
CA VAL A 67 11.45 8.31 3.29
C VAL A 67 11.92 8.57 4.74
N ASN A 68 12.12 9.82 5.13
CA ASN A 68 12.57 10.23 6.47
C ASN A 68 13.91 9.61 6.89
N LEU A 69 14.84 9.44 5.95
CA LEU A 69 16.20 8.94 6.17
C LEU A 69 17.28 9.97 5.80
N SER A 70 17.03 11.26 6.03
CA SER A 70 18.06 12.30 5.86
C SER A 70 19.32 11.96 6.65
N SER A 71 20.48 12.22 6.09
CA SER A 71 21.81 11.94 6.69
C SER A 71 22.18 10.45 6.80
N PHE A 72 21.45 9.55 6.12
CA PHE A 72 21.76 8.12 6.08
C PHE A 72 22.59 7.70 4.85
N GLU A 73 23.01 8.63 3.99
CA GLU A 73 23.65 8.37 2.70
C GLU A 73 24.92 7.50 2.84
N LYS A 74 25.65 7.65 3.95
CA LYS A 74 26.91 6.93 4.22
C LYS A 74 26.76 5.80 5.22
N ARG A 75 25.54 5.58 5.75
CA ARG A 75 25.34 4.53 6.77
C ARG A 75 25.34 3.15 6.12
N SER A 76 26.08 2.21 6.74
CA SER A 76 26.07 0.82 6.30
C SER A 76 24.71 0.18 6.59
N ILE A 77 24.23 -0.63 5.66
CA ILE A 77 22.93 -1.31 5.75
C ILE A 77 22.88 -2.27 6.94
N ASP A 78 24.01 -2.88 7.30
CA ASP A 78 24.13 -3.80 8.43
C ASP A 78 23.89 -3.14 9.81
N LYS A 79 23.91 -1.80 9.83
CA LYS A 79 23.67 -0.98 11.04
C LYS A 79 22.28 -0.34 11.04
N MET A 80 21.37 -0.82 10.20
CA MET A 80 20.01 -0.31 10.06
C MET A 80 19.00 -1.28 10.68
N SER A 81 17.93 -0.72 11.27
CA SER A 81 16.79 -1.54 11.71
C SER A 81 15.99 -2.05 10.50
N GLY A 82 15.12 -3.05 10.70
CA GLY A 82 14.27 -3.61 9.66
C GLY A 82 13.43 -2.53 8.94
N GLY A 83 12.78 -1.65 9.70
CA GLY A 83 12.04 -0.52 9.13
C GLY A 83 12.89 0.48 8.37
N GLN A 84 14.14 0.74 8.81
CA GLN A 84 15.07 1.59 8.07
C GLN A 84 15.51 0.93 6.76
N MET A 85 15.79 -0.37 6.77
CA MET A 85 16.13 -1.14 5.55
C MET A 85 14.98 -1.11 4.54
N GLN A 86 13.75 -1.23 5.01
CA GLN A 86 12.56 -1.14 4.16
C GLN A 86 12.40 0.24 3.53
N ARG A 87 12.57 1.32 4.30
CA ARG A 87 12.58 2.68 3.76
C ARG A 87 13.68 2.88 2.71
N VAL A 88 14.87 2.30 2.89
CA VAL A 88 15.92 2.30 1.87
C VAL A 88 15.48 1.57 0.60
N ALA A 89 14.77 0.44 0.72
CA ALA A 89 14.23 -0.28 -0.43
C ALA A 89 13.19 0.57 -1.19
N ILE A 90 12.30 1.26 -0.47
CA ILE A 90 11.35 2.20 -1.05
C ILE A 90 12.08 3.37 -1.73
N ALA A 91 13.05 4.01 -1.05
CA ALA A 91 13.85 5.09 -1.63
C ALA A 91 14.55 4.67 -2.94
N ARG A 92 15.03 3.42 -3.00
CA ARG A 92 15.60 2.83 -4.23
C ARG A 92 14.59 2.72 -5.36
N ALA A 93 13.33 2.43 -5.05
CA ALA A 93 12.28 2.33 -6.05
C ALA A 93 11.79 3.71 -6.52
N ILE A 94 11.56 4.64 -5.59
CA ILE A 94 11.02 5.98 -5.91
C ILE A 94 12.03 6.91 -6.60
N ILE A 95 13.34 6.68 -6.45
CA ILE A 95 14.37 7.48 -7.13
C ILE A 95 14.18 7.51 -8.65
N LEU A 96 13.54 6.49 -9.22
CA LEU A 96 13.20 6.41 -10.65
C LEU A 96 11.95 7.20 -11.02
N LYS A 97 11.31 7.87 -10.06
CA LYS A 97 10.06 8.63 -10.23
C LYS A 97 8.97 7.80 -10.92
N PRO A 98 8.63 6.60 -10.41
CA PRO A 98 7.62 5.75 -11.01
C PRO A 98 6.23 6.38 -10.83
N LYS A 99 5.27 5.96 -11.67
CA LYS A 99 3.85 6.28 -11.46
C LYS A 99 3.15 5.29 -10.53
N ILE A 100 3.68 4.08 -10.43
CA ILE A 100 3.15 2.98 -9.63
C ILE A 100 4.29 2.38 -8.83
N LEU A 101 4.09 2.15 -7.54
CA LEU A 101 5.00 1.42 -6.66
C LEU A 101 4.33 0.12 -6.23
N LEU A 102 5.01 -1.00 -6.47
CA LEU A 102 4.57 -2.32 -6.05
C LEU A 102 5.28 -2.71 -4.75
N LEU A 103 4.52 -3.12 -3.75
CA LEU A 103 5.01 -3.53 -2.44
C LEU A 103 4.43 -4.91 -2.13
N ASP A 104 5.30 -5.90 -2.08
CA ASP A 104 4.94 -7.28 -1.78
C ASP A 104 5.26 -7.57 -0.31
N GLU A 105 4.21 -7.83 0.49
CA GLU A 105 4.25 -8.06 1.94
C GLU A 105 5.18 -7.09 2.71
N PRO A 106 5.01 -5.77 2.53
CA PRO A 106 6.01 -4.82 3.01
C PRO A 106 6.17 -4.76 4.53
N LEU A 107 5.23 -5.28 5.30
CA LEU A 107 5.21 -5.17 6.77
C LEU A 107 5.30 -6.53 7.47
N SER A 108 5.34 -7.64 6.75
CA SER A 108 5.28 -9.00 7.29
C SER A 108 6.41 -9.35 8.30
N ALA A 109 7.59 -8.76 8.12
CA ALA A 109 8.76 -9.02 8.96
C ALA A 109 8.84 -8.13 10.22
N LEU A 110 7.81 -7.29 10.49
CA LEU A 110 7.83 -6.33 11.59
C LEU A 110 6.98 -6.80 12.77
N ASP A 111 7.41 -6.46 13.99
CA ASP A 111 6.57 -6.61 15.18
C ASP A 111 5.34 -5.67 15.11
N LEU A 112 4.29 -5.97 15.90
CA LEU A 112 3.01 -5.28 15.86
C LEU A 112 3.13 -3.76 15.98
N LYS A 113 3.90 -3.27 16.96
CA LYS A 113 4.04 -1.84 17.22
C LYS A 113 4.77 -1.12 16.08
N LEU A 114 5.81 -1.75 15.56
CA LEU A 114 6.58 -1.20 14.45
C LEU A 114 5.76 -1.26 13.15
N ARG A 115 4.94 -2.31 12.96
CA ARG A 115 4.02 -2.46 11.83
C ARG A 115 3.02 -1.32 11.79
N GLN A 116 2.31 -1.03 12.88
CA GLN A 116 1.34 0.07 12.97
C GLN A 116 1.97 1.43 12.65
N ASN A 117 3.16 1.71 13.17
CA ASN A 117 3.88 2.94 12.85
C ASN A 117 4.22 3.02 11.35
N MET A 118 4.67 1.90 10.76
CA MET A 118 5.03 1.84 9.35
C MET A 118 3.83 1.95 8.42
N GLN A 119 2.65 1.43 8.80
CA GLN A 119 1.39 1.63 8.05
C GLN A 119 1.09 3.13 7.90
N TYR A 120 1.13 3.87 9.01
CA TYR A 120 0.91 5.31 9.00
C TYR A 120 1.92 6.03 8.10
N GLU A 121 3.22 5.72 8.26
CA GLU A 121 4.29 6.34 7.48
C GLU A 121 4.21 6.04 5.98
N LEU A 122 3.86 4.82 5.60
CA LEU A 122 3.67 4.44 4.19
C LEU A 122 2.48 5.18 3.57
N LYS A 123 1.40 5.35 4.34
CA LYS A 123 0.23 6.12 3.87
C LYS A 123 0.55 7.61 3.70
N GLU A 124 1.33 8.18 4.62
CA GLU A 124 1.84 9.55 4.47
C GLU A 124 2.77 9.69 3.26
N MET A 125 3.70 8.74 3.10
CA MET A 125 4.58 8.72 1.92
C MET A 125 3.78 8.66 0.62
N GLN A 126 2.78 7.79 0.53
CA GLN A 126 1.93 7.67 -0.66
C GLN A 126 1.25 8.99 -0.99
N ARG A 127 0.67 9.68 0.02
CA ARG A 127 0.05 10.99 -0.15
C ARG A 127 1.04 12.05 -0.62
N ASN A 128 2.21 12.10 -0.02
CA ASN A 128 3.25 13.08 -0.33
C ASN A 128 3.87 12.87 -1.73
N LEU A 129 3.99 11.62 -2.17
CA LEU A 129 4.51 11.27 -3.49
C LEU A 129 3.47 11.44 -4.60
N GLY A 130 2.17 11.35 -4.27
CA GLY A 130 1.08 11.45 -5.26
C GLY A 130 1.09 10.37 -6.32
N ILE A 131 1.64 9.18 -6.00
CA ILE A 131 1.72 8.03 -6.92
C ILE A 131 0.84 6.87 -6.41
N THR A 132 0.49 5.96 -7.30
CA THR A 132 -0.29 4.78 -6.94
C THR A 132 0.60 3.75 -6.24
N PHE A 133 0.19 3.29 -5.05
CA PHE A 133 0.79 2.14 -4.38
C PHE A 133 -0.10 0.92 -4.59
N ILE A 134 0.50 -0.20 -4.91
CA ILE A 134 -0.16 -1.51 -4.93
C ILE A 134 0.53 -2.37 -3.89
N PHE A 135 -0.22 -2.73 -2.84
CA PHE A 135 0.23 -3.62 -1.77
C PHE A 135 -0.29 -5.03 -2.03
N VAL A 136 0.56 -6.01 -1.86
CA VAL A 136 0.15 -7.40 -1.66
C VAL A 136 0.34 -7.73 -0.20
N THR A 137 -0.70 -8.15 0.47
CA THR A 137 -0.67 -8.55 1.89
C THR A 137 -1.67 -9.67 2.16
N HIS A 138 -1.37 -10.50 3.12
CA HIS A 138 -2.31 -11.47 3.71
C HIS A 138 -2.90 -10.95 5.02
N ASP A 139 -2.48 -9.79 5.49
CA ASP A 139 -2.98 -9.16 6.71
C ASP A 139 -4.19 -8.29 6.38
N GLN A 140 -5.33 -8.63 6.96
CA GLN A 140 -6.61 -7.97 6.74
C GLN A 140 -6.60 -6.53 7.28
N GLU A 141 -5.98 -6.33 8.46
CA GLU A 141 -5.89 -5.03 9.10
C GLU A 141 -5.07 -4.06 8.22
N GLU A 142 -3.95 -4.54 7.66
CA GLU A 142 -3.17 -3.75 6.71
C GLU A 142 -4.01 -3.31 5.50
N ALA A 143 -4.74 -4.26 4.90
CA ALA A 143 -5.59 -3.97 3.74
C ALA A 143 -6.67 -2.93 4.08
N MET A 144 -7.35 -3.09 5.22
CA MET A 144 -8.44 -2.23 5.65
C MET A 144 -7.99 -0.81 6.00
N VAL A 145 -6.83 -0.68 6.69
CA VAL A 145 -6.32 0.62 7.17
C VAL A 145 -5.61 1.41 6.07
N MET A 146 -4.86 0.73 5.20
CA MET A 146 -3.96 1.40 4.28
C MET A 146 -4.57 1.68 2.90
N SER A 147 -5.55 0.90 2.46
CA SER A 147 -6.02 0.94 1.08
C SER A 147 -7.19 1.89 0.87
N ASP A 148 -7.23 2.53 -0.31
CA ASP A 148 -8.42 3.23 -0.81
C ASP A 148 -9.35 2.23 -1.54
N ARG A 149 -8.77 1.16 -2.10
CA ARG A 149 -9.48 0.04 -2.74
C ARG A 149 -8.79 -1.27 -2.41
N ILE A 150 -9.58 -2.30 -2.17
CA ILE A 150 -9.13 -3.67 -1.88
C ILE A 150 -9.56 -4.58 -3.03
N ILE A 151 -8.68 -5.50 -3.39
CA ILE A 151 -8.96 -6.61 -4.29
C ILE A 151 -8.76 -7.90 -3.50
N VAL A 152 -9.85 -8.60 -3.20
CA VAL A 152 -9.79 -9.92 -2.55
C VAL A 152 -9.62 -10.98 -3.62
N MET A 153 -8.60 -11.83 -3.46
CA MET A 153 -8.28 -12.90 -4.39
C MET A 153 -8.30 -14.27 -3.69
N LYS A 154 -8.75 -15.29 -4.41
CA LYS A 154 -8.66 -16.70 -4.00
C LYS A 154 -8.30 -17.54 -5.22
N ASP A 155 -7.33 -18.42 -5.06
CA ASP A 155 -6.90 -19.37 -6.11
C ASP A 155 -6.61 -18.68 -7.47
N GLY A 156 -6.01 -17.48 -7.44
CA GLY A 156 -5.69 -16.68 -8.62
C GLY A 156 -6.87 -15.95 -9.25
N ILE A 157 -8.07 -16.04 -8.67
CA ILE A 157 -9.29 -15.40 -9.16
C ILE A 157 -9.71 -14.26 -8.23
N ILE A 158 -10.08 -13.12 -8.83
CA ILE A 158 -10.64 -11.98 -8.09
C ILE A 158 -12.03 -12.37 -7.59
N GLN A 159 -12.24 -12.31 -6.29
CA GLN A 159 -13.52 -12.57 -5.65
C GLN A 159 -14.35 -11.29 -5.54
N GLN A 160 -13.72 -10.21 -5.09
CA GLN A 160 -14.39 -8.92 -4.95
C GLN A 160 -13.37 -7.78 -5.04
N MET A 161 -13.84 -6.63 -5.50
CA MET A 161 -13.08 -5.38 -5.51
C MET A 161 -13.99 -4.24 -5.07
N GLY A 162 -13.55 -3.46 -4.08
CA GLY A 162 -14.33 -2.35 -3.53
C GLY A 162 -13.50 -1.47 -2.60
N THR A 163 -14.16 -0.51 -1.96
CA THR A 163 -13.58 0.21 -0.82
C THR A 163 -13.50 -0.72 0.40
N PRO A 164 -12.66 -0.42 1.40
CA PRO A 164 -12.67 -1.19 2.66
C PRO A 164 -14.08 -1.38 3.22
N LYS A 165 -14.89 -0.31 3.20
CA LYS A 165 -16.28 -0.34 3.68
C LYS A 165 -17.15 -1.31 2.89
N ASP A 166 -17.06 -1.29 1.56
CA ASP A 166 -17.86 -2.19 0.71
C ASP A 166 -17.49 -3.65 0.95
N ILE A 167 -16.17 -3.95 1.04
CA ILE A 167 -15.68 -5.31 1.27
C ILE A 167 -16.10 -5.85 2.64
N TYR A 168 -16.13 -4.98 3.66
CA TYR A 168 -16.51 -5.36 5.02
C TYR A 168 -18.03 -5.54 5.19
N ASN A 169 -18.80 -4.55 4.74
CA ASN A 169 -20.24 -4.51 4.97
C ASN A 169 -21.04 -5.33 3.95
N GLU A 170 -20.54 -5.46 2.71
CA GLU A 170 -21.26 -6.09 1.61
C GLU A 170 -20.40 -7.16 0.92
N PRO A 171 -19.96 -8.20 1.67
CA PRO A 171 -19.17 -9.27 1.10
C PRO A 171 -20.00 -10.08 0.10
N VAL A 172 -19.49 -10.26 -1.13
CA VAL A 172 -20.22 -10.96 -2.21
C VAL A 172 -20.35 -12.46 -2.00
N ASN A 173 -19.59 -13.06 -1.08
CA ASN A 173 -19.65 -14.47 -0.76
C ASN A 173 -19.07 -14.77 0.62
N ARG A 174 -19.33 -16.01 1.11
CA ARG A 174 -18.83 -16.52 2.40
C ARG A 174 -17.31 -16.42 2.56
N TYR A 175 -16.56 -16.60 1.47
CA TYR A 175 -15.11 -16.51 1.53
C TYR A 175 -14.65 -15.09 1.86
N VAL A 176 -15.18 -14.09 1.18
CA VAL A 176 -14.84 -12.68 1.44
C VAL A 176 -15.25 -12.29 2.85
N ALA A 177 -16.46 -12.67 3.30
CA ALA A 177 -16.95 -12.40 4.63
C ALA A 177 -16.00 -12.92 5.73
N ASN A 178 -15.58 -14.19 5.62
CA ASN A 178 -14.64 -14.81 6.57
C ASN A 178 -13.21 -14.31 6.45
N PHE A 179 -12.81 -13.87 5.26
CA PHE A 179 -11.43 -13.43 5.02
C PHE A 179 -11.17 -12.03 5.59
N ILE A 180 -12.17 -11.14 5.58
CA ILE A 180 -11.98 -9.71 5.95
C ILE A 180 -12.19 -9.42 7.44
N GLY A 181 -12.75 -10.34 8.20
CA GLY A 181 -12.98 -10.16 9.62
C GLY A 181 -13.79 -11.28 10.23
N GLU A 182 -13.90 -11.26 11.55
CA GLU A 182 -14.74 -12.22 12.25
C GLU A 182 -16.19 -12.08 11.80
N SER A 183 -16.80 -13.20 11.47
CA SER A 183 -18.17 -13.24 10.97
C SER A 183 -18.91 -14.44 11.54
N ASN A 184 -20.13 -14.22 12.00
CA ASN A 184 -21.09 -15.28 12.23
C ASN A 184 -21.86 -15.50 10.92
N ILE A 185 -21.66 -16.63 10.26
CA ILE A 185 -22.36 -16.94 9.00
C ILE A 185 -23.35 -18.05 9.26
N MET A 186 -24.62 -17.73 9.11
CA MET A 186 -25.74 -18.62 9.36
C MET A 186 -26.52 -18.87 8.08
N ASN A 187 -27.14 -20.05 7.99
CA ASN A 187 -28.04 -20.33 6.89
C ASN A 187 -29.38 -19.62 7.11
N GLY A 188 -29.90 -18.96 6.10
CA GLY A 188 -31.20 -18.34 6.08
C GLY A 188 -31.97 -18.68 4.82
N VAL A 189 -33.22 -18.29 4.76
CA VAL A 189 -34.09 -18.41 3.57
C VAL A 189 -34.73 -17.05 3.29
N TYR A 190 -34.67 -16.60 2.06
CA TYR A 190 -35.31 -15.36 1.62
C TYR A 190 -36.80 -15.61 1.41
N VAL A 191 -37.63 -15.26 2.42
CA VAL A 191 -39.08 -15.64 2.47
C VAL A 191 -40.01 -14.61 1.85
N ALA A 192 -39.60 -13.36 1.78
CA ALA A 192 -40.36 -12.30 1.16
C ALA A 192 -39.41 -11.16 0.75
N LYS A 193 -39.92 -10.18 -0.04
CA LYS A 193 -39.13 -9.00 -0.42
C LYS A 193 -38.55 -8.31 0.81
N ASN A 194 -37.23 -8.22 0.88
CA ASN A 194 -36.47 -7.65 1.99
C ASN A 194 -36.66 -8.36 3.33
N VAL A 195 -36.98 -9.68 3.33
CA VAL A 195 -37.13 -10.47 4.55
C VAL A 195 -36.40 -11.79 4.42
N VAL A 196 -35.50 -12.05 5.39
CA VAL A 196 -34.79 -13.33 5.53
C VAL A 196 -35.23 -14.01 6.83
N HIS A 197 -35.60 -15.27 6.72
CA HIS A 197 -35.87 -16.14 7.85
C HIS A 197 -34.59 -16.86 8.29
N PHE A 198 -34.15 -16.66 9.55
CA PHE A 198 -33.05 -17.41 10.15
C PHE A 198 -33.20 -17.43 11.68
N LEU A 199 -32.60 -18.42 12.35
CA LEU A 199 -32.75 -18.62 13.80
C LEU A 199 -34.22 -18.66 14.28
N GLY A 200 -35.15 -19.12 13.43
CA GLY A 200 -36.57 -19.24 13.77
C GLY A 200 -37.34 -17.89 13.76
N GLN A 201 -36.79 -16.83 13.23
CA GLN A 201 -37.38 -15.50 13.19
C GLN A 201 -37.18 -14.84 11.83
N ASP A 202 -38.05 -13.86 11.52
CA ASP A 202 -37.99 -13.05 10.34
C ASP A 202 -37.26 -11.72 10.60
N PHE A 203 -36.27 -11.43 9.78
CA PHE A 203 -35.46 -10.23 9.89
C PHE A 203 -35.54 -9.41 8.58
N PRO A 204 -35.68 -8.08 8.70
CA PRO A 204 -35.60 -7.23 7.53
C PRO A 204 -34.17 -7.17 7.01
N VAL A 205 -34.00 -7.22 5.69
CA VAL A 205 -32.74 -7.02 4.98
C VAL A 205 -32.88 -5.91 3.95
N LEU A 206 -31.81 -5.20 3.67
CA LEU A 206 -31.81 -4.10 2.71
C LEU A 206 -30.75 -4.34 1.64
N GLY A 207 -31.06 -3.95 0.40
CA GLY A 207 -30.09 -3.88 -0.68
C GLY A 207 -29.84 -5.17 -1.47
N TYR A 208 -30.51 -6.26 -1.13
CA TYR A 208 -30.40 -7.53 -1.86
C TYR A 208 -31.73 -8.02 -2.35
N GLU A 209 -31.76 -8.51 -3.61
CA GLU A 209 -32.93 -9.20 -4.18
C GLU A 209 -32.51 -10.63 -4.50
N PHE A 210 -33.20 -11.58 -3.91
CA PHE A 210 -33.08 -13.01 -4.13
C PHE A 210 -34.42 -13.57 -4.59
N ASP A 211 -34.42 -14.78 -5.10
CA ASP A 211 -35.67 -15.50 -5.38
C ASP A 211 -36.35 -15.92 -4.05
N ILE A 212 -37.70 -15.92 -4.04
CA ILE A 212 -38.43 -16.42 -2.88
C ILE A 212 -38.07 -17.89 -2.65
N ASP A 213 -37.87 -18.26 -1.39
CA ASP A 213 -37.39 -19.58 -0.92
C ASP A 213 -35.92 -19.87 -1.29
N GLU A 214 -35.16 -18.88 -1.79
CA GLU A 214 -33.72 -19.05 -1.98
C GLU A 214 -32.98 -19.18 -0.65
N HIS A 215 -32.07 -20.15 -0.59
CA HIS A 215 -31.14 -20.31 0.55
C HIS A 215 -30.01 -19.29 0.46
N VAL A 216 -29.85 -18.51 1.52
CA VAL A 216 -28.85 -17.43 1.59
C VAL A 216 -27.95 -17.58 2.80
N ASP A 217 -26.74 -17.07 2.69
CA ASP A 217 -25.84 -16.89 3.83
C ASP A 217 -26.13 -15.56 4.52
N VAL A 218 -26.52 -15.62 5.79
CA VAL A 218 -26.70 -14.44 6.65
C VAL A 218 -25.40 -14.16 7.37
N VAL A 219 -24.77 -13.04 7.06
CA VAL A 219 -23.51 -12.60 7.69
C VAL A 219 -23.82 -11.59 8.77
N ILE A 220 -23.38 -11.86 9.99
CA ILE A 220 -23.55 -10.98 11.15
C ILE A 220 -22.17 -10.75 11.76
N ARG A 221 -21.77 -9.49 11.86
CA ARG A 221 -20.52 -9.13 12.52
C ARG A 221 -20.68 -9.16 14.04
N PRO A 222 -19.62 -9.38 14.84
CA PRO A 222 -19.69 -9.35 16.29
C PRO A 222 -20.34 -8.08 16.85
N GLU A 223 -20.05 -6.93 16.24
CA GLU A 223 -20.58 -5.62 16.61
C GLU A 223 -22.05 -5.38 16.23
N ASP A 224 -22.64 -6.25 15.40
CA ASP A 224 -24.06 -6.15 15.02
C ASP A 224 -24.99 -6.75 16.09
N TRP A 225 -24.42 -7.36 17.14
CA TRP A 225 -25.18 -7.94 18.22
C TRP A 225 -25.37 -6.96 19.37
N ASP A 226 -26.62 -6.57 19.61
CA ASP A 226 -27.01 -5.82 20.80
C ASP A 226 -27.55 -6.73 21.90
N VAL A 227 -26.98 -6.64 23.09
CA VAL A 227 -27.50 -7.34 24.29
C VAL A 227 -28.67 -6.55 24.87
N VAL A 228 -29.85 -7.13 24.83
CA VAL A 228 -31.08 -6.52 25.32
C VAL A 228 -31.78 -7.44 26.35
N PRO A 229 -32.69 -6.93 27.21
CA PRO A 229 -33.52 -7.78 28.06
C PRO A 229 -34.31 -8.81 27.24
N SER A 230 -34.48 -10.02 27.80
CA SER A 230 -35.09 -11.17 27.10
C SER A 230 -36.46 -10.86 26.49
N GLU A 231 -37.24 -9.97 27.10
CA GLU A 231 -38.57 -9.57 26.62
C GLU A 231 -38.51 -8.76 25.30
N LYS A 232 -37.34 -8.19 25.00
CA LYS A 232 -37.09 -7.40 23.75
C LYS A 232 -36.23 -8.15 22.75
N ALA A 233 -35.65 -9.29 23.17
CA ALA A 233 -34.74 -10.05 22.35
C ALA A 233 -35.47 -10.80 21.23
N LYS A 234 -34.98 -10.68 19.99
CA LYS A 234 -35.42 -11.53 18.88
C LYS A 234 -34.79 -12.93 18.92
N VAL A 235 -33.55 -12.99 19.42
CA VAL A 235 -32.80 -14.24 19.56
C VAL A 235 -32.29 -14.36 20.98
N VAL A 236 -32.44 -15.56 21.57
CA VAL A 236 -31.93 -15.85 22.92
C VAL A 236 -30.82 -16.89 22.82
N GLY A 237 -29.73 -16.65 23.51
CA GLY A 237 -28.57 -17.54 23.53
C GLY A 237 -27.94 -17.61 24.92
N PHE A 238 -27.00 -18.53 25.09
CA PHE A 238 -26.21 -18.66 26.30
C PHE A 238 -24.75 -18.35 26.02
N VAL A 239 -24.13 -17.54 26.87
CA VAL A 239 -22.69 -17.32 26.81
C VAL A 239 -21.98 -18.57 27.28
N THR A 240 -21.25 -19.24 26.40
CA THR A 240 -20.49 -20.45 26.71
C THR A 240 -19.05 -20.18 27.09
N SER A 241 -18.48 -19.09 26.59
CA SER A 241 -17.14 -18.60 26.95
C SER A 241 -17.06 -17.11 26.71
N SER A 242 -16.21 -16.43 27.48
CA SER A 242 -15.80 -15.05 27.24
C SER A 242 -14.27 -15.00 27.14
N ILE A 243 -13.74 -14.24 26.23
CA ILE A 243 -12.30 -14.01 26.06
C ILE A 243 -11.93 -12.71 26.74
#